data_ac84585f25ee1c4b1ed4d81f72f4fd72
#
_entry.id   ac84585f25ee1c4b1ed4d81f72f4fd72
#
_cell.length_a   1.000
_cell.length_b   1.000
_cell.length_c   1.000
_cell.angle_alpha   90.00
_cell.angle_beta   90.00
_cell.angle_gamma   90.00
#
_symmetry.space_group_name_H-M   'P 1'
#
loop_
_entity.id
_entity.type
_entity.pdbx_description
1 polymer ?
#
loop_
_entity_poly.entity_id
_entity_poly.type
_entity_poly.pdbx_seq_one_letter_code
_entity_poly.pdbx_strand_id
1 'polypeptide(L)'
;MKSFSQSTTYFDGKGTDYTQETINLARQRIDALGLRKCLVATTTGKTGALAASRLRNCELVVVTHSTGFKSPDTQELLFEHKVVIESAGGKVLTAQHAMGGINRAIRRKMNTFQPDEIIANTLRIFGQ
;
A
#
# COMPACT_ATOMS: atom_id res chain seq x y z
N MET A 1 -25.53 -24.32 5.26
CA MET A 1 -24.29 -23.52 5.57
C MET A 1 -23.29 -23.80 4.45
N LYS A 2 -22.73 -22.78 3.81
CA LYS A 2 -21.65 -22.97 2.81
C LYS A 2 -20.33 -22.78 3.54
N SER A 3 -19.45 -23.76 3.52
CA SER A 3 -18.07 -23.63 4.01
C SER A 3 -17.17 -23.17 2.86
N PHE A 4 -16.17 -22.36 3.17
CA PHE A 4 -15.10 -22.02 2.25
C PHE A 4 -13.75 -22.14 2.98
N SER A 5 -12.71 -22.49 2.26
CA SER A 5 -11.36 -22.52 2.77
C SER A 5 -10.51 -21.46 2.06
N GLN A 6 -9.53 -20.93 2.77
CA GLN A 6 -8.62 -19.90 2.26
C GLN A 6 -7.21 -20.23 2.71
N SER A 7 -6.23 -20.12 1.79
CA SER A 7 -4.83 -20.28 2.12
C SER A 7 -4.22 -18.94 2.50
N THR A 8 -3.25 -18.98 3.42
CA THR A 8 -2.39 -17.85 3.79
C THR A 8 -0.94 -18.21 3.48
N THR A 9 -0.21 -17.30 2.86
CA THR A 9 1.21 -17.45 2.60
C THR A 9 2.00 -16.64 3.61
N TYR A 10 2.93 -17.28 4.30
CA TYR A 10 3.86 -16.66 5.21
C TYR A 10 5.23 -16.55 4.57
N PHE A 11 5.89 -15.41 4.75
CA PHE A 11 7.25 -15.17 4.29
C PHE A 11 8.20 -15.21 5.47
N ASP A 12 9.36 -15.84 5.30
CA ASP A 12 10.40 -15.99 6.32
C ASP A 12 11.33 -14.78 6.44
N GLY A 13 11.11 -13.74 5.63
CA GLY A 13 11.94 -12.53 5.60
C GLY A 13 11.15 -11.25 5.48
N LYS A 14 11.87 -10.15 5.31
CA LYS A 14 11.32 -8.79 5.17
C LYS A 14 11.88 -8.10 3.94
N GLY A 15 11.14 -7.11 3.44
CA GLY A 15 11.62 -6.16 2.44
C GLY A 15 11.17 -6.44 1.01
N THR A 16 11.97 -5.99 0.06
CA THR A 16 11.60 -5.95 -1.36
C THR A 16 11.64 -7.31 -2.06
N ASP A 17 12.25 -8.30 -1.47
CA ASP A 17 12.46 -9.62 -2.08
C ASP A 17 11.14 -10.34 -2.35
N TYR A 18 10.13 -10.08 -1.52
CA TYR A 18 8.79 -10.67 -1.66
C TYR A 18 7.77 -9.78 -2.37
N THR A 19 8.17 -8.61 -2.85
CA THR A 19 7.23 -7.66 -3.49
C THR A 19 6.54 -8.28 -4.70
N GLN A 20 7.28 -8.99 -5.55
CA GLN A 20 6.71 -9.62 -6.74
C GLN A 20 5.74 -10.73 -6.37
N GLU A 21 6.10 -11.57 -5.40
CA GLU A 21 5.26 -12.65 -4.91
C GLU A 21 3.97 -12.11 -4.28
N THR A 22 4.09 -11.09 -3.45
CA THR A 22 2.93 -10.41 -2.84
C THR A 22 1.97 -9.86 -3.91
N ILE A 23 2.48 -9.25 -4.97
CA ILE A 23 1.64 -8.75 -6.08
C ILE A 23 1.00 -9.92 -6.86
N ASN A 24 1.68 -11.04 -7.04
CA ASN A 24 1.11 -12.22 -7.67
C ASN A 24 -0.03 -12.81 -6.83
N LEU A 25 0.15 -12.92 -5.52
CA LEU A 25 -0.90 -13.36 -4.58
C LEU A 25 -2.09 -12.39 -4.60
N ALA A 26 -1.83 -11.08 -4.59
CA ALA A 26 -2.87 -10.07 -4.71
C ALA A 26 -3.66 -10.20 -6.01
N ARG A 27 -2.99 -10.46 -7.15
CA ARG A 27 -3.66 -10.71 -8.44
C ARG A 27 -4.57 -11.93 -8.37
N GLN A 28 -4.07 -13.05 -7.85
CA GLN A 28 -4.88 -14.25 -7.69
C GLN A 28 -6.13 -13.99 -6.84
N ARG A 29 -5.98 -13.18 -5.78
CA ARG A 29 -7.08 -12.83 -4.89
C ARG A 29 -8.08 -11.88 -5.55
N ILE A 30 -7.61 -10.90 -6.32
CA ILE A 30 -8.44 -9.99 -7.13
C ILE A 30 -9.29 -10.79 -8.10
N ASP A 31 -8.67 -11.72 -8.84
CA ASP A 31 -9.35 -12.54 -9.83
C ASP A 31 -10.37 -13.49 -9.17
N ALA A 32 -9.98 -14.15 -8.09
CA ALA A 32 -10.85 -15.10 -7.37
C ALA A 32 -12.10 -14.45 -6.74
N LEU A 33 -11.99 -13.19 -6.32
CA LEU A 33 -13.09 -12.45 -5.68
C LEU A 33 -13.82 -11.50 -6.65
N GLY A 34 -13.37 -11.38 -7.89
CA GLY A 34 -13.93 -10.42 -8.86
C GLY A 34 -13.76 -8.96 -8.41
N LEU A 35 -12.67 -8.63 -7.72
CA LEU A 35 -12.44 -7.27 -7.25
C LEU A 35 -12.14 -6.34 -8.41
N ARG A 36 -12.78 -5.17 -8.41
CA ARG A 36 -12.66 -4.19 -9.49
C ARG A 36 -11.67 -3.06 -9.19
N LYS A 37 -11.24 -2.92 -7.94
CA LYS A 37 -10.36 -1.83 -7.50
C LYS A 37 -9.25 -2.35 -6.61
N CYS A 38 -8.05 -1.81 -6.79
CA CYS A 38 -6.89 -2.12 -5.98
C CYS A 38 -6.13 -0.83 -5.62
N LEU A 39 -5.69 -0.74 -4.39
CA LEU A 39 -4.84 0.35 -3.88
C LEU A 39 -3.45 -0.22 -3.57
N VAL A 40 -2.42 0.46 -4.05
CA VAL A 40 -1.02 0.08 -3.79
C VAL A 40 -0.26 1.29 -3.28
N ALA A 41 0.34 1.17 -2.10
CA ALA A 41 1.23 2.19 -1.56
C ALA A 41 2.63 2.07 -2.18
N THR A 42 3.25 3.20 -2.44
CA THR A 42 4.64 3.26 -2.94
C THR A 42 5.30 4.56 -2.50
N THR A 43 6.60 4.55 -2.28
CA THR A 43 7.39 5.76 -2.02
C THR A 43 7.96 6.31 -3.32
N THR A 44 8.85 5.56 -3.96
CA THR A 44 9.54 5.99 -5.19
C THR A 44 8.78 5.64 -6.47
N GLY A 45 7.68 4.90 -6.37
CA GLY A 45 6.93 4.42 -7.52
C GLY A 45 7.29 3.00 -7.96
N LYS A 46 8.39 2.41 -7.50
CA LYS A 46 8.87 1.09 -7.93
C LYS A 46 7.81 -0.01 -7.75
N THR A 47 7.23 -0.11 -6.55
CA THR A 47 6.17 -1.09 -6.27
C THR A 47 4.91 -0.80 -7.09
N GLY A 48 4.56 0.47 -7.25
CA GLY A 48 3.42 0.90 -8.08
C GLY A 48 3.58 0.51 -9.55
N ALA A 49 4.76 0.74 -10.13
CA ALA A 49 5.07 0.36 -11.52
C ALA A 49 5.00 -1.16 -11.72
N LEU A 50 5.55 -1.93 -10.78
CA LEU A 50 5.45 -3.39 -10.82
C LEU A 50 3.99 -3.86 -10.70
N ALA A 51 3.21 -3.27 -9.80
CA ALA A 51 1.79 -3.57 -9.66
C ALA A 51 1.01 -3.24 -10.96
N ALA A 52 1.27 -2.08 -11.56
CA ALA A 52 0.63 -1.66 -12.80
C ALA A 52 0.89 -2.63 -13.97
N SER A 53 2.07 -3.24 -14.02
CA SER A 53 2.40 -4.25 -15.04
C SER A 53 1.65 -5.58 -14.84
N ARG A 54 1.19 -5.88 -13.62
CA ARG A 54 0.64 -7.19 -13.23
C ARG A 54 -0.87 -7.17 -12.94
N LEU A 55 -1.41 -6.06 -12.42
CA LEU A 55 -2.81 -5.94 -11.99
C LEU A 55 -3.65 -5.21 -13.06
N ARG A 56 -3.78 -5.81 -14.23
CA ARG A 56 -4.46 -5.18 -15.39
C ARG A 56 -5.98 -5.36 -15.39
N ASN A 57 -6.51 -6.27 -14.58
CA ASN A 57 -7.94 -6.60 -14.55
C ASN A 57 -8.73 -5.78 -13.52
N CYS A 58 -8.11 -4.78 -12.91
CA CYS A 58 -8.76 -3.91 -11.93
C CYS A 58 -8.32 -2.45 -12.12
N GLU A 59 -9.13 -1.52 -11.62
CA GLU A 59 -8.77 -0.11 -11.52
C GLU A 59 -7.69 0.03 -10.43
N LEU A 60 -6.45 0.30 -10.84
CA LEU A 60 -5.32 0.47 -9.95
C LEU A 60 -5.14 1.92 -9.55
N VAL A 61 -5.13 2.20 -8.25
CA VAL A 61 -4.72 3.48 -7.68
C VAL A 61 -3.43 3.30 -6.90
N VAL A 62 -2.39 3.99 -7.31
CA VAL A 62 -1.08 3.98 -6.67
C VAL A 62 -0.95 5.22 -5.79
N VAL A 63 -0.84 5.01 -4.49
CA VAL A 63 -0.77 6.09 -3.49
C VAL A 63 0.68 6.33 -3.10
N THR A 64 1.13 7.57 -3.24
CA THR A 64 2.49 8.00 -2.86
C THR A 64 2.48 8.75 -1.53
N HIS A 65 3.67 9.02 -1.00
CA HIS A 65 3.78 10.00 0.08
C HIS A 65 3.28 11.38 -0.38
N SER A 66 2.76 12.15 0.56
CA SER A 66 2.48 13.57 0.34
C SER A 66 3.78 14.32 0.03
N THR A 67 3.70 15.34 -0.81
CA THR A 67 4.81 16.29 -1.02
C THR A 67 5.23 16.88 0.32
N GLY A 68 6.53 16.99 0.56
CA GLY A 68 7.08 17.48 1.83
C GLY A 68 7.16 16.43 2.94
N PHE A 69 6.94 15.14 2.65
CA PHE A 69 7.00 14.08 3.68
C PHE A 69 8.43 13.89 4.20
N LYS A 70 9.40 13.75 3.32
CA LYS A 70 10.81 13.53 3.66
C LYS A 70 11.53 14.85 3.98
N SER A 71 11.34 15.86 3.13
CA SER A 71 11.88 17.19 3.29
C SER A 71 10.97 18.22 2.59
N PRO A 72 10.98 19.51 2.99
CA PRO A 72 10.13 20.52 2.38
C PRO A 72 10.18 20.49 0.86
N ASP A 73 9.02 20.65 0.22
CA ASP A 73 8.82 20.76 -1.23
C ASP A 73 9.35 19.58 -2.08
N THR A 74 9.68 18.44 -1.44
CA THR A 74 10.17 17.26 -2.16
C THR A 74 9.07 16.21 -2.34
N GLN A 75 9.08 15.60 -3.54
CA GLN A 75 8.27 14.42 -3.86
C GLN A 75 9.21 13.25 -4.18
N GLU A 76 9.01 12.12 -3.51
CA GLU A 76 9.88 10.95 -3.65
C GLU A 76 9.52 10.08 -4.85
N LEU A 77 8.34 10.26 -5.45
CA LEU A 77 7.91 9.54 -6.65
C LEU A 77 8.81 9.92 -7.83
N LEU A 78 9.49 8.94 -8.41
CA LEU A 78 10.29 9.13 -9.61
C LEU A 78 9.41 9.25 -10.85
N PHE A 79 9.77 10.21 -11.72
CA PHE A 79 9.00 10.49 -12.94
C PHE A 79 8.87 9.26 -13.85
N GLU A 80 9.94 8.49 -14.02
CA GLU A 80 9.96 7.28 -14.81
C GLU A 80 8.94 6.23 -14.35
N HIS A 81 8.82 6.03 -13.02
CA HIS A 81 7.83 5.12 -12.46
C HIS A 81 6.39 5.65 -12.62
N LYS A 82 6.20 6.96 -12.49
CA LYS A 82 4.91 7.59 -12.75
C LYS A 82 4.44 7.31 -14.18
N VAL A 83 5.32 7.53 -15.15
CA VAL A 83 5.03 7.26 -16.57
C VAL A 83 4.63 5.80 -16.79
N VAL A 84 5.34 4.84 -16.20
CA VAL A 84 5.01 3.42 -16.30
C VAL A 84 3.63 3.12 -15.72
N ILE A 85 3.32 3.67 -14.54
CA ILE A 85 2.01 3.47 -13.88
C ILE A 85 0.88 4.01 -14.76
N GLU A 86 0.99 5.26 -15.22
CA GLU A 86 -0.04 5.93 -16.00
C GLU A 86 -0.22 5.31 -17.39
N SER A 87 0.87 4.94 -18.05
CA SER A 87 0.83 4.22 -19.36
C SER A 87 0.16 2.86 -19.28
N ALA A 88 0.21 2.20 -18.10
CA ALA A 88 -0.49 0.95 -17.86
C ALA A 88 -1.97 1.14 -17.45
N GLY A 89 -2.46 2.37 -17.40
CA GLY A 89 -3.83 2.72 -17.00
C GLY A 89 -4.03 2.89 -15.50
N GLY A 90 -2.96 2.83 -14.69
CA GLY A 90 -3.02 3.12 -13.26
C GLY A 90 -3.14 4.62 -12.98
N LYS A 91 -3.77 4.96 -11.86
CA LYS A 91 -3.90 6.34 -11.39
C LYS A 91 -2.93 6.60 -10.25
N VAL A 92 -2.20 7.69 -10.30
CA VAL A 92 -1.32 8.11 -9.19
C VAL A 92 -2.06 9.11 -8.31
N LEU A 93 -2.08 8.84 -7.01
CA LEU A 93 -2.64 9.71 -5.97
C LEU A 93 -1.54 10.11 -4.98
N THR A 94 -1.20 11.39 -4.95
CA THR A 94 -0.31 11.98 -3.95
C THR A 94 -1.17 12.58 -2.84
N ALA A 95 -1.21 11.94 -1.68
CA ALA A 95 -2.08 12.36 -0.61
C ALA A 95 -1.50 12.02 0.77
N GLN A 96 -2.00 12.71 1.79
CA GLN A 96 -1.73 12.33 3.16
C GLN A 96 -2.62 11.16 3.59
N HIS A 97 -2.11 10.38 4.53
CA HIS A 97 -2.91 9.40 5.26
C HIS A 97 -4.12 10.09 5.91
N ALA A 98 -5.32 9.52 5.78
CA ALA A 98 -6.56 10.13 6.26
C ALA A 98 -6.51 10.51 7.76
N MET A 99 -5.88 9.67 8.57
CA MET A 99 -5.72 9.89 10.02
C MET A 99 -4.41 10.61 10.40
N GLY A 100 -3.53 10.89 9.44
CA GLY A 100 -2.17 11.35 9.70
C GLY A 100 -2.09 12.68 10.46
N GLY A 101 -2.98 13.62 10.21
CA GLY A 101 -3.08 14.88 10.94
C GLY A 101 -3.50 14.69 12.39
N ILE A 102 -4.56 13.92 12.61
CA ILE A 102 -5.11 13.61 13.95
C ILE A 102 -4.08 12.84 14.76
N ASN A 103 -3.48 11.80 14.17
CA ASN A 103 -2.48 10.96 14.84
C ASN A 103 -1.27 11.78 15.31
N ARG A 104 -0.74 12.66 14.46
CA ARG A 104 0.37 13.57 14.84
C ARG A 104 -0.04 14.57 15.93
N ALA A 105 -1.25 15.11 15.86
CA ALA A 105 -1.75 16.03 16.87
C ALA A 105 -1.86 15.36 18.25
N ILE A 106 -2.41 14.15 18.31
CA ILE A 106 -2.51 13.35 19.55
C ILE A 106 -1.12 13.03 20.08
N ARG A 107 -0.23 12.50 19.24
CA ARG A 107 1.16 12.18 19.62
C ARG A 107 1.86 13.37 20.25
N ARG A 108 1.78 14.55 19.62
CA ARG A 108 2.43 15.77 20.12
C ARG A 108 1.81 16.25 21.44
N LYS A 109 0.48 16.24 21.53
CA LYS A 109 -0.21 16.74 22.73
C LYS A 109 -0.05 15.83 23.93
N MET A 110 -0.11 14.52 23.71
CA MET A 110 -0.11 13.53 24.79
C MET A 110 1.26 12.89 25.03
N ASN A 111 2.27 13.21 24.22
CA ASN A 111 3.60 12.61 24.25
C ASN A 111 3.57 11.07 24.27
N THR A 112 2.77 10.48 23.39
CA THR A 112 2.53 9.04 23.31
C THR A 112 2.66 8.53 21.86
N PHE A 113 2.38 7.26 21.65
CA PHE A 113 2.27 6.68 20.30
C PHE A 113 1.08 7.26 19.55
N GLN A 114 1.13 7.18 18.22
CA GLN A 114 -0.03 7.52 17.41
C GLN A 114 -1.12 6.44 17.54
N PRO A 115 -2.41 6.79 17.54
CA PRO A 115 -3.50 5.83 17.69
C PRO A 115 -3.46 4.69 16.66
N ASP A 116 -3.10 4.97 15.41
CA ASP A 116 -2.95 3.96 14.35
C ASP A 116 -1.78 3.01 14.61
N GLU A 117 -0.68 3.48 15.22
CA GLU A 117 0.43 2.62 15.65
C GLU A 117 -0.02 1.63 16.73
N ILE A 118 -0.83 2.11 17.69
CA ILE A 118 -1.37 1.27 18.77
C ILE A 118 -2.29 0.20 18.17
N ILE A 119 -3.21 0.61 17.28
CA ILE A 119 -4.14 -0.30 16.61
C ILE A 119 -3.38 -1.34 15.79
N ALA A 120 -2.41 -0.90 14.96
CA ALA A 120 -1.64 -1.80 14.11
C ALA A 120 -0.82 -2.81 14.93
N ASN A 121 -0.20 -2.38 16.03
CA ASN A 121 0.54 -3.27 16.92
C ASN A 121 -0.38 -4.29 17.61
N THR A 122 -1.55 -3.84 18.06
CA THR A 122 -2.56 -4.73 18.67
C THR A 122 -3.02 -5.80 17.68
N LEU A 123 -3.35 -5.40 16.44
CA LEU A 123 -3.79 -6.34 15.40
C LEU A 123 -2.69 -7.36 15.02
N ARG A 124 -1.42 -6.94 15.03
CA ARG A 124 -0.31 -7.88 14.80
C ARG A 124 -0.21 -8.97 15.86
N ILE A 125 -0.47 -8.64 17.13
CA ILE A 125 -0.46 -9.63 18.22
C ILE A 125 -1.55 -10.69 18.00
N PHE A 126 -2.73 -10.28 17.52
CA PHE A 126 -3.83 -11.21 17.24
C PHE A 126 -3.71 -11.95 15.90
N GLY A 127 -2.89 -11.45 14.99
CA GLY A 127 -2.73 -12.01 13.64
C GLY A 127 -1.57 -12.99 13.48
N GLN A 128 -0.89 -13.35 14.56
CA GLN A 128 0.23 -14.30 14.55
C GLN A 128 -0.21 -15.71 14.83
#